data_f019321ed8b5e64018eaa35a6dbfd167
#
_entry.id   f019321ed8b5e64018eaa35a6dbfd167
#
_cell.length_a   1.000
_cell.length_b   1.000
_cell.length_c   1.000
_cell.angle_alpha   90.00
_cell.angle_beta   90.00
_cell.angle_gamma   90.00
#
_symmetry.space_group_name_H-M   'P 1'
#
loop_
_entity.id
_entity.type
_entity.pdbx_description
1 polymer ?
#
loop_
_entity_poly.entity_id
_entity_poly.type
_entity_poly.pdbx_seq_one_letter_code
_entity_poly.pdbx_strand_id
1 'polypeptide(L)'
;SEEVLYLVRTLLSEGQIRYLTVEKTPQGHMAAREIVRPGPTALITTLTKGLTKEDNETRTFSLYMDDTKDHTLRVVQALAEREARGGLPEVDPTPWHALYELLPQKEVVVPYAPAIARLLEAQDLPEDLTRLRRDFGRFLTLVKVVALLHHARREEREGRLVATLEDYALAYHLAARPMARSVHTVSPQALTLAVAVREVYEAKMEEAAGKNITEGSVAVYVKDLARHLRWAKRTVQKWVDQAEAAGLVDVQKDGNRLAIRPVEGA
;
A
#
# COMPACT_ATOMS: atom_id res chain seq x y z
N SER A 1 1.73 19.54 13.44
CA SER A 1 0.50 20.13 14.02
C SER A 1 -0.69 19.67 13.21
N GLU A 2 -1.90 19.70 13.79
CA GLU A 2 -3.15 19.34 13.08
C GLU A 2 -3.41 20.26 11.87
N GLU A 3 -3.03 21.50 11.97
CA GLU A 3 -3.16 22.51 10.93
C GLU A 3 -2.35 22.15 9.66
N VAL A 4 -1.11 21.70 9.82
CA VAL A 4 -0.29 21.22 8.68
C VAL A 4 -0.93 20.00 8.01
N LEU A 5 -1.44 19.05 8.80
CA LEU A 5 -2.15 17.88 8.26
C LEU A 5 -3.43 18.27 7.53
N TYR A 6 -4.14 19.30 8.01
CA TYR A 6 -5.30 19.85 7.32
C TYR A 6 -4.92 20.45 5.96
N LEU A 7 -3.88 21.30 5.90
CA LEU A 7 -3.41 21.91 4.66
C LEU A 7 -2.95 20.86 3.64
N VAL A 8 -2.20 19.84 4.08
CA VAL A 8 -1.79 18.72 3.22
C VAL A 8 -3.01 17.98 2.67
N ARG A 9 -4.01 17.73 3.51
CA ARG A 9 -5.24 17.05 3.11
C ARG A 9 -6.02 17.84 2.05
N THR A 10 -6.16 19.15 2.25
CA THR A 10 -6.82 20.06 1.30
C THR A 10 -6.07 20.07 -0.03
N LEU A 11 -4.74 20.18 0.02
CA LEU A 11 -3.89 20.15 -1.18
C LEU A 11 -4.07 18.85 -1.98
N LEU A 12 -4.03 17.70 -1.32
CA LEU A 12 -4.15 16.39 -1.96
C LEU A 12 -5.56 16.10 -2.49
N SER A 13 -6.60 16.71 -1.91
CA SER A 13 -8.00 16.46 -2.29
C SER A 13 -8.56 17.47 -3.26
N GLU A 14 -8.23 18.74 -3.07
CA GLU A 14 -8.80 19.87 -3.81
C GLU A 14 -7.81 20.42 -4.86
N GLY A 15 -6.57 19.92 -4.86
CA GLY A 15 -5.53 20.36 -5.80
C GLY A 15 -5.04 21.76 -5.52
N GLN A 16 -5.42 22.38 -4.41
CA GLN A 16 -4.96 23.71 -4.01
C GLN A 16 -4.98 23.87 -2.49
N ILE A 17 -4.14 24.76 -1.97
CA ILE A 17 -4.22 25.21 -0.58
C ILE A 17 -4.91 26.56 -0.57
N ARG A 18 -5.89 26.71 0.31
CA ARG A 18 -6.56 27.97 0.59
C ARG A 18 -6.64 28.15 2.11
N TYR A 19 -6.07 29.23 2.63
CA TYR A 19 -6.16 29.56 4.06
C TYR A 19 -6.17 31.05 4.29
N LEU A 20 -6.83 31.45 5.39
CA LEU A 20 -6.90 32.81 5.85
C LEU A 20 -5.79 33.07 6.88
N THR A 21 -5.02 34.13 6.68
CA THR A 21 -4.09 34.66 7.66
C THR A 21 -4.43 36.09 7.99
N VAL A 22 -3.92 36.57 9.10
CA VAL A 22 -4.10 37.95 9.51
C VAL A 22 -2.75 38.69 9.39
N GLU A 23 -2.71 39.68 8.53
CA GLU A 23 -1.53 40.50 8.34
C GLU A 23 -1.78 41.94 8.81
N LYS A 24 -0.72 42.58 9.29
CA LYS A 24 -0.77 44.01 9.65
C LYS A 24 -0.60 44.84 8.40
N THR A 25 -1.59 45.68 8.11
CA THR A 25 -1.52 46.60 6.97
C THR A 25 -0.47 47.67 7.21
N PRO A 26 0.04 48.37 6.16
CA PRO A 26 0.97 49.49 6.31
C PRO A 26 0.43 50.61 7.23
N GLN A 27 -0.89 50.69 7.37
CA GLN A 27 -1.57 51.64 8.26
C GLN A 27 -1.70 51.15 9.71
N GLY A 28 -1.18 49.96 10.02
CA GLY A 28 -1.17 49.39 11.37
C GLY A 28 -2.44 48.60 11.76
N HIS A 29 -3.42 48.48 10.88
CA HIS A 29 -4.63 47.68 11.12
C HIS A 29 -4.41 46.21 10.82
N MET A 30 -5.08 45.33 11.53
CA MET A 30 -5.11 43.91 11.25
C MET A 30 -6.15 43.62 10.16
N ALA A 31 -5.75 43.04 9.06
CA ALA A 31 -6.63 42.65 7.97
C ALA A 31 -6.49 41.17 7.65
N ALA A 32 -7.61 40.51 7.39
CA ALA A 32 -7.62 39.12 6.92
C ALA A 32 -7.11 39.08 5.47
N ARG A 33 -6.17 38.18 5.22
CA ARG A 33 -5.66 37.93 3.87
C ARG A 33 -5.86 36.46 3.52
N GLU A 34 -6.52 36.23 2.42
CA GLU A 34 -6.60 34.90 1.85
C GLU A 34 -5.36 34.57 1.04
N ILE A 35 -4.71 33.45 1.36
CA ILE A 35 -3.59 32.92 0.60
C ILE A 35 -4.07 31.68 -0.15
N VAL A 36 -3.94 31.73 -1.48
CA VAL A 36 -4.24 30.61 -2.36
C VAL A 36 -2.93 30.12 -2.98
N ARG A 37 -2.66 28.84 -2.86
CA ARG A 37 -1.55 28.16 -3.52
C ARG A 37 -2.10 27.09 -4.44
N PRO A 38 -2.03 27.29 -5.76
CA PRO A 38 -2.54 26.30 -6.70
C PRO A 38 -1.64 25.07 -6.74
N GLY A 39 -2.26 23.91 -7.01
CA GLY A 39 -1.59 22.68 -7.43
C GLY A 39 -1.68 22.52 -8.96
N PRO A 40 -1.49 21.33 -9.50
CA PRO A 40 -1.33 20.07 -8.80
C PRO A 40 0.03 19.93 -8.10
N THR A 41 0.08 19.08 -7.07
CA THR A 41 1.34 18.75 -6.40
C THR A 41 1.41 17.26 -6.07
N ALA A 42 2.62 16.74 -5.99
CA ALA A 42 2.89 15.40 -5.49
C ALA A 42 3.50 15.50 -4.08
N LEU A 43 3.12 14.58 -3.20
CA LEU A 43 3.67 14.48 -1.86
C LEU A 43 4.35 13.12 -1.69
N ILE A 44 5.62 13.13 -1.32
CA ILE A 44 6.35 11.96 -0.84
C ILE A 44 6.78 12.28 0.59
N THR A 45 6.42 11.42 1.53
CA THR A 45 6.79 11.56 2.94
C THR A 45 7.19 10.23 3.53
N THR A 46 8.06 10.25 4.52
CA THR A 46 8.48 9.08 5.27
C THR A 46 8.05 9.21 6.72
N LEU A 47 7.58 8.12 7.31
CA LEU A 47 7.09 8.07 8.68
C LEU A 47 7.66 6.83 9.37
N THR A 48 8.02 6.97 10.64
CA THR A 48 8.46 5.84 11.48
C THR A 48 7.28 5.04 12.05
N LYS A 49 6.08 5.61 12.03
CA LYS A 49 4.81 4.96 12.40
C LYS A 49 3.78 5.35 11.35
N GLY A 50 2.81 4.47 11.11
CA GLY A 50 1.70 4.76 10.17
C GLY A 50 1.02 6.11 10.46
N LEU A 51 0.39 6.68 9.46
CA LEU A 51 -0.39 7.91 9.62
C LEU A 51 -1.44 7.69 10.72
N THR A 52 -1.38 8.53 11.74
CA THR A 52 -2.19 8.40 12.98
C THR A 52 -3.70 8.57 12.75
N LYS A 53 -4.10 9.11 11.60
CA LYS A 53 -5.51 9.28 11.21
C LYS A 53 -5.76 8.50 9.92
N GLU A 54 -6.66 7.57 9.98
CA GLU A 54 -7.10 6.71 8.88
C GLU A 54 -7.52 7.52 7.62
N ASP A 55 -8.16 8.68 7.82
CA ASP A 55 -8.55 9.58 6.73
C ASP A 55 -7.35 10.14 5.92
N ASN A 56 -6.19 10.29 6.51
CA ASN A 56 -4.97 10.71 5.80
C ASN A 56 -4.33 9.54 5.03
N GLU A 57 -4.37 8.34 5.59
CA GLU A 57 -3.87 7.13 4.94
C GLU A 57 -4.65 6.83 3.67
N THR A 58 -5.95 7.09 3.65
CA THR A 58 -6.80 6.88 2.46
C THR A 58 -6.50 7.82 1.29
N ARG A 59 -5.60 8.80 1.44
CA ARG A 59 -5.24 9.78 0.39
C ARG A 59 -3.85 9.55 -0.19
N THR A 60 -3.10 8.59 0.34
CA THR A 60 -1.73 8.28 -0.05
C THR A 60 -1.56 6.80 -0.36
N PHE A 61 -0.58 6.45 -1.19
CA PHE A 61 -0.11 5.08 -1.28
C PHE A 61 0.88 4.82 -0.15
N SER A 62 0.50 3.95 0.79
CA SER A 62 1.38 3.55 1.88
C SER A 62 2.29 2.42 1.40
N LEU A 63 3.58 2.69 1.30
CA LEU A 63 4.60 1.69 1.00
C LEU A 63 5.30 1.32 2.30
N TYR A 64 5.33 0.04 2.60
CA TYR A 64 6.00 -0.47 3.79
C TYR A 64 7.40 -0.92 3.40
N MET A 65 8.37 -0.41 4.15
CA MET A 65 9.75 -0.86 4.04
C MET A 65 9.91 -2.18 4.80
N ASP A 66 10.73 -3.05 4.25
CA ASP A 66 11.13 -4.29 4.92
C ASP A 66 12.05 -3.93 6.10
N ASP A 67 11.64 -4.27 7.32
CA ASP A 67 12.37 -4.06 8.57
C ASP A 67 12.88 -5.38 9.19
N THR A 68 12.90 -6.46 8.41
CA THR A 68 13.44 -7.75 8.85
C THR A 68 14.91 -7.65 9.20
N LYS A 69 15.36 -8.56 10.06
CA LYS A 69 16.77 -8.67 10.45
C LYS A 69 17.70 -8.82 9.24
N ASP A 70 17.30 -9.64 8.27
CA ASP A 70 18.09 -9.91 7.07
C ASP A 70 18.21 -8.68 6.19
N HIS A 71 17.11 -7.94 6.02
CA HIS A 71 17.15 -6.67 5.30
C HIS A 71 18.05 -5.66 6.03
N THR A 72 17.91 -5.53 7.34
CA THR A 72 18.73 -4.64 8.16
C THR A 72 20.22 -4.97 8.03
N LEU A 73 20.59 -6.24 8.06
CA LEU A 73 22.00 -6.67 7.89
C LEU A 73 22.53 -6.32 6.47
N ARG A 74 21.71 -6.50 5.43
CA ARG A 74 22.09 -6.07 4.06
C ARG A 74 22.30 -4.57 3.98
N VAL A 75 21.44 -3.78 4.62
CA VAL A 75 21.59 -2.32 4.68
C VAL A 75 22.88 -1.93 5.41
N VAL A 76 23.19 -2.56 6.56
CA VAL A 76 24.45 -2.33 7.30
C VAL A 76 25.66 -2.65 6.45
N GLN A 77 25.65 -3.78 5.75
CA GLN A 77 26.71 -4.16 4.83
C GLN A 77 26.88 -3.15 3.68
N ALA A 78 25.78 -2.74 3.05
CA ALA A 78 25.81 -1.74 1.98
C ALA A 78 26.36 -0.38 2.46
N LEU A 79 26.02 0.02 3.69
CA LEU A 79 26.56 1.23 4.32
C LEU A 79 28.06 1.11 4.54
N ALA A 80 28.54 -0.02 5.04
CA ALA A 80 29.97 -0.27 5.27
C ALA A 80 30.76 -0.27 3.94
N GLU A 81 30.23 -0.91 2.91
CA GLU A 81 30.83 -0.92 1.57
C GLU A 81 30.87 0.49 0.96
N ARG A 82 29.81 1.27 1.14
CA ARG A 82 29.76 2.66 0.70
C ARG A 82 30.85 3.49 1.36
N GLU A 83 30.99 3.34 2.67
CA GLU A 83 32.03 4.06 3.42
C GLU A 83 33.43 3.66 3.02
N ALA A 84 33.69 2.36 2.81
CA ALA A 84 34.96 1.84 2.32
C ALA A 84 35.34 2.35 0.93
N ARG A 85 34.36 2.71 0.08
CA ARG A 85 34.57 3.29 -1.27
C ARG A 85 34.70 4.80 -1.26
N GLY A 86 34.54 5.48 -0.14
CA GLY A 86 34.58 6.94 -0.05
C GLY A 86 33.29 7.65 -0.47
N GLY A 87 32.15 6.96 -0.39
CA GLY A 87 30.83 7.52 -0.68
C GLY A 87 30.01 6.75 -1.70
N LEU A 88 28.90 7.36 -2.13
CA LEU A 88 28.08 6.85 -3.23
C LEU A 88 28.67 7.29 -4.57
N PRO A 89 28.56 6.44 -5.62
CA PRO A 89 28.86 6.90 -6.97
C PRO A 89 27.92 8.07 -7.33
N GLU A 90 28.44 9.03 -8.06
CA GLU A 90 27.61 10.09 -8.61
C GLU A 90 26.57 9.47 -9.57
N VAL A 91 25.30 9.78 -9.33
CA VAL A 91 24.21 9.31 -10.17
C VAL A 91 23.92 10.37 -11.22
N ASP A 92 24.06 10.04 -12.50
CA ASP A 92 23.67 10.92 -13.59
C ASP A 92 22.14 10.97 -13.69
N PRO A 93 21.47 12.13 -13.38
CA PRO A 93 20.01 12.26 -13.47
C PRO A 93 19.53 12.57 -14.90
N THR A 94 20.44 12.81 -15.85
CA THR A 94 20.10 13.27 -17.21
C THR A 94 19.09 12.38 -17.94
N PRO A 95 19.19 11.04 -17.90
CA PRO A 95 18.19 10.18 -18.56
C PRO A 95 16.78 10.33 -17.97
N TRP A 96 16.68 10.59 -16.67
CA TRP A 96 15.39 10.80 -15.98
C TRP A 96 14.78 12.16 -16.31
N HIS A 97 15.61 13.21 -16.41
CA HIS A 97 15.16 14.52 -16.84
C HIS A 97 14.69 14.48 -18.31
N ALA A 98 15.44 13.83 -19.19
CA ALA A 98 15.04 13.64 -20.58
C ALA A 98 13.73 12.87 -20.71
N LEU A 99 13.55 11.78 -19.92
CA LEU A 99 12.27 11.06 -19.89
C LEU A 99 11.12 11.98 -19.47
N TYR A 100 11.31 12.80 -18.43
CA TYR A 100 10.27 13.72 -17.96
C TYR A 100 9.88 14.75 -19.04
N GLU A 101 10.85 15.32 -19.75
CA GLU A 101 10.62 16.28 -20.84
C GLU A 101 9.91 15.64 -22.05
N LEU A 102 10.10 14.35 -22.28
CA LEU A 102 9.45 13.60 -23.37
C LEU A 102 8.00 13.22 -23.04
N LEU A 103 7.57 13.31 -21.78
CA LEU A 103 6.21 12.96 -21.41
C LEU A 103 5.21 13.96 -22.00
N PRO A 104 4.22 13.52 -22.78
CA PRO A 104 3.24 14.41 -23.36
C PRO A 104 2.24 14.90 -22.30
N GLN A 105 1.82 16.16 -22.42
CA GLN A 105 0.71 16.70 -21.64
C GLN A 105 -0.62 16.28 -22.28
N LYS A 106 -0.99 15.00 -22.16
CA LYS A 106 -2.21 14.44 -22.75
C LYS A 106 -3.08 13.78 -21.69
N GLU A 107 -4.37 13.87 -21.89
CA GLU A 107 -5.31 13.06 -21.13
C GLU A 107 -5.20 11.59 -21.52
N VAL A 108 -5.43 10.72 -20.54
CA VAL A 108 -5.50 9.27 -20.76
C VAL A 108 -6.89 8.78 -20.43
N VAL A 109 -7.48 8.01 -21.32
CA VAL A 109 -8.76 7.32 -21.10
C VAL A 109 -8.53 5.84 -20.80
N VAL A 110 -9.37 5.28 -19.93
CA VAL A 110 -9.37 3.86 -19.55
C VAL A 110 -10.70 3.24 -19.99
N PRO A 111 -10.80 2.74 -21.22
CA PRO A 111 -12.11 2.34 -21.79
C PRO A 111 -12.74 1.15 -21.08
N TYR A 112 -11.96 0.34 -20.42
CA TYR A 112 -12.41 -0.84 -19.66
C TYR A 112 -12.70 -0.55 -18.18
N ALA A 113 -12.59 0.69 -17.70
CA ALA A 113 -12.90 1.05 -16.33
C ALA A 113 -14.31 0.61 -15.87
N PRO A 114 -15.38 0.72 -16.71
CA PRO A 114 -16.70 0.20 -16.35
C PRO A 114 -16.73 -1.32 -16.17
N ALA A 115 -15.90 -2.06 -16.90
CA ALA A 115 -15.80 -3.51 -16.73
C ALA A 115 -15.16 -3.88 -15.39
N ILE A 116 -14.11 -3.15 -14.98
CA ILE A 116 -13.47 -3.33 -13.64
C ILE A 116 -14.50 -3.06 -12.53
N ALA A 117 -15.30 -1.98 -12.66
CA ALA A 117 -16.34 -1.66 -11.68
C ALA A 117 -17.37 -2.80 -11.55
N ARG A 118 -17.84 -3.37 -12.66
CA ARG A 118 -18.77 -4.52 -12.63
C ARG A 118 -18.13 -5.78 -12.00
N LEU A 119 -16.83 -6.01 -12.21
CA LEU A 119 -16.14 -7.12 -11.58
C LEU A 119 -16.05 -6.94 -10.06
N LEU A 120 -15.89 -5.71 -9.57
CA LEU A 120 -15.91 -5.40 -8.14
C LEU A 120 -17.32 -5.63 -7.55
N GLU A 121 -18.38 -5.24 -8.24
CA GLU A 121 -19.77 -5.49 -7.82
C GLU A 121 -20.10 -6.98 -7.66
N ALA A 122 -19.42 -7.83 -8.42
CA ALA A 122 -19.60 -9.28 -8.37
C ALA A 122 -18.81 -9.98 -7.23
N GLN A 123 -17.99 -9.21 -6.48
CA GLN A 123 -17.22 -9.74 -5.34
C GLN A 123 -18.03 -9.59 -4.04
N ASP A 124 -17.75 -10.46 -3.09
CA ASP A 124 -18.24 -10.32 -1.72
C ASP A 124 -17.45 -9.22 -1.00
N LEU A 125 -17.95 -7.99 -1.08
CA LEU A 125 -17.31 -6.83 -0.53
C LEU A 125 -17.86 -6.51 0.87
N PRO A 126 -17.05 -5.92 1.77
CA PRO A 126 -17.51 -5.49 3.08
C PRO A 126 -18.57 -4.37 2.97
N GLU A 127 -19.44 -4.23 3.97
CA GLU A 127 -20.51 -3.22 4.00
C GLU A 127 -20.00 -1.79 3.89
N ASP A 128 -18.83 -1.47 4.50
CA ASP A 128 -18.21 -0.15 4.40
C ASP A 128 -17.27 -0.05 3.20
N LEU A 129 -17.80 0.49 2.12
CA LEU A 129 -17.07 0.74 0.86
C LEU A 129 -16.55 2.18 0.73
N THR A 130 -16.57 2.98 1.79
CA THR A 130 -16.18 4.39 1.71
C THR A 130 -14.73 4.56 1.22
N ARG A 131 -13.85 3.66 1.63
CA ARG A 131 -12.45 3.63 1.19
C ARG A 131 -12.32 3.22 -0.28
N LEU A 132 -13.09 2.22 -0.72
CA LEU A 132 -13.02 1.69 -2.09
C LEU A 132 -13.22 2.77 -3.16
N ARG A 133 -14.11 3.75 -2.93
CA ARG A 133 -14.33 4.86 -3.87
C ARG A 133 -13.05 5.67 -4.14
N ARG A 134 -12.26 5.93 -3.10
CA ARG A 134 -10.99 6.69 -3.23
C ARG A 134 -9.91 5.82 -3.87
N ASP A 135 -9.84 4.58 -3.46
CA ASP A 135 -8.82 3.63 -3.92
C ASP A 135 -9.04 3.25 -5.38
N PHE A 136 -10.28 3.07 -5.82
CA PHE A 136 -10.60 2.83 -7.22
C PHE A 136 -10.16 4.01 -8.11
N GLY A 137 -10.45 5.25 -7.70
CA GLY A 137 -9.99 6.44 -8.42
C GLY A 137 -8.46 6.52 -8.51
N ARG A 138 -7.75 6.23 -7.42
CA ARG A 138 -6.28 6.18 -7.40
C ARG A 138 -5.70 5.06 -8.25
N PHE A 139 -6.34 3.89 -8.23
CA PHE A 139 -5.95 2.78 -9.09
C PHE A 139 -6.08 3.15 -10.57
N LEU A 140 -7.19 3.75 -10.98
CA LEU A 140 -7.36 4.24 -12.35
C LEU A 140 -6.33 5.32 -12.70
N THR A 141 -5.96 6.18 -11.75
CA THR A 141 -4.88 7.15 -11.94
C THR A 141 -3.54 6.45 -12.17
N LEU A 142 -3.23 5.39 -11.42
CA LEU A 142 -2.01 4.61 -11.64
C LEU A 142 -1.99 3.96 -13.03
N VAL A 143 -3.12 3.40 -13.48
CA VAL A 143 -3.26 2.87 -14.86
C VAL A 143 -2.96 3.95 -15.89
N LYS A 144 -3.51 5.17 -15.70
CA LYS A 144 -3.25 6.31 -16.58
C LYS A 144 -1.79 6.73 -16.60
N VAL A 145 -1.12 6.73 -15.44
CA VAL A 145 0.32 7.03 -15.34
C VAL A 145 1.14 6.00 -16.07
N VAL A 146 0.83 4.70 -15.93
CA VAL A 146 1.50 3.64 -16.67
C VAL A 146 1.32 3.82 -18.18
N ALA A 147 0.11 4.09 -18.65
CA ALA A 147 -0.15 4.34 -20.06
C ALA A 147 0.60 5.58 -20.59
N LEU A 148 0.69 6.65 -19.77
CA LEU A 148 1.43 7.86 -20.11
C LEU A 148 2.94 7.59 -20.23
N LEU A 149 3.52 6.81 -19.33
CA LEU A 149 4.92 6.40 -19.43
C LEU A 149 5.21 5.57 -20.68
N HIS A 150 4.22 4.84 -21.19
CA HIS A 150 4.30 4.03 -22.40
C HIS A 150 3.65 4.71 -23.61
N HIS A 151 3.43 6.02 -23.59
CA HIS A 151 2.67 6.79 -24.59
C HIS A 151 3.09 6.49 -26.04
N ALA A 152 4.37 6.31 -26.31
CA ALA A 152 4.88 6.02 -27.66
C ALA A 152 4.34 4.71 -28.26
N ARG A 153 3.77 3.83 -27.45
CA ARG A 153 3.17 2.54 -27.86
C ARG A 153 1.66 2.49 -27.65
N ARG A 154 1.03 3.64 -27.36
CA ARG A 154 -0.40 3.70 -27.10
C ARG A 154 -1.13 4.38 -28.22
N GLU A 155 -2.30 3.86 -28.53
CA GLU A 155 -3.20 4.48 -29.49
C GLU A 155 -3.68 5.84 -28.99
N GLU A 156 -3.80 6.78 -29.89
CA GLU A 156 -4.40 8.07 -29.63
C GLU A 156 -5.76 8.18 -30.31
N ARG A 157 -6.80 8.55 -29.55
CA ARG A 157 -8.15 8.80 -30.07
C ARG A 157 -8.60 10.17 -29.59
N GLU A 158 -9.05 11.00 -30.52
CA GLU A 158 -9.56 12.36 -30.20
C GLU A 158 -8.58 13.17 -29.33
N GLY A 159 -7.28 13.08 -29.57
CA GLY A 159 -6.26 13.79 -28.81
C GLY A 159 -5.94 13.21 -27.42
N ARG A 160 -6.52 12.06 -27.05
CA ARG A 160 -6.33 11.37 -25.79
C ARG A 160 -5.65 10.01 -25.98
N LEU A 161 -4.76 9.66 -25.08
CA LEU A 161 -4.14 8.33 -25.07
C LEU A 161 -5.14 7.28 -24.54
N VAL A 162 -5.10 6.09 -25.13
CA VAL A 162 -5.96 4.97 -24.76
C VAL A 162 -5.15 3.95 -23.96
N ALA A 163 -5.48 3.76 -22.68
CA ALA A 163 -4.87 2.75 -21.84
C ALA A 163 -5.25 1.33 -22.29
N THR A 164 -4.29 0.41 -22.24
CA THR A 164 -4.45 -0.99 -22.61
C THR A 164 -4.56 -1.89 -21.38
N LEU A 165 -4.91 -3.17 -21.57
CA LEU A 165 -4.91 -4.16 -20.50
C LEU A 165 -3.50 -4.45 -19.95
N GLU A 166 -2.45 -4.19 -20.71
CA GLU A 166 -1.07 -4.26 -20.21
C GLU A 166 -0.81 -3.20 -19.15
N ASP A 167 -1.35 -1.97 -19.35
CA ASP A 167 -1.24 -0.90 -18.35
C ASP A 167 -2.00 -1.25 -17.08
N TYR A 168 -3.16 -1.89 -17.22
CA TYR A 168 -3.90 -2.43 -16.08
C TYR A 168 -3.08 -3.50 -15.34
N ALA A 169 -2.53 -4.46 -16.05
CA ALA A 169 -1.77 -5.56 -15.44
C ALA A 169 -0.56 -5.04 -14.65
N LEU A 170 0.18 -4.08 -15.23
CA LEU A 170 1.32 -3.46 -14.54
C LEU A 170 0.87 -2.63 -13.34
N ALA A 171 -0.17 -1.81 -13.50
CA ALA A 171 -0.75 -1.03 -12.39
C ALA A 171 -1.26 -1.93 -11.26
N TYR A 172 -1.92 -3.05 -11.60
CA TYR A 172 -2.37 -4.04 -10.62
C TYR A 172 -1.19 -4.66 -9.87
N HIS A 173 -0.14 -5.08 -10.57
CA HIS A 173 1.05 -5.63 -9.94
C HIS A 173 1.71 -4.64 -8.94
N LEU A 174 1.79 -3.37 -9.31
CA LEU A 174 2.34 -2.31 -8.45
C LEU A 174 1.43 -1.98 -7.27
N ALA A 175 0.10 -2.00 -7.48
CA ALA A 175 -0.90 -1.58 -6.50
C ALA A 175 -1.35 -2.70 -5.56
N ALA A 176 -1.22 -3.97 -5.94
CA ALA A 176 -1.80 -5.11 -5.22
C ALA A 176 -1.44 -5.10 -3.73
N ARG A 177 -0.16 -4.96 -3.39
CA ARG A 177 0.27 -4.89 -1.98
C ARG A 177 -0.15 -3.61 -1.25
N PRO A 178 0.10 -2.38 -1.78
CA PRO A 178 -0.33 -1.14 -1.14
C PRO A 178 -1.84 -1.03 -0.97
N MET A 179 -2.62 -1.61 -1.90
CA MET A 179 -4.08 -1.50 -1.91
C MET A 179 -4.80 -2.71 -1.31
N ALA A 180 -4.13 -3.80 -1.02
CA ALA A 180 -4.74 -4.98 -0.39
C ALA A 180 -5.52 -4.64 0.89
N ARG A 181 -5.09 -3.62 1.61
CA ARG A 181 -5.80 -3.07 2.78
C ARG A 181 -7.09 -2.33 2.46
N SER A 182 -7.31 -1.96 1.20
CA SER A 182 -8.47 -1.17 0.79
C SER A 182 -9.68 -2.04 0.53
N VAL A 183 -9.43 -3.27 0.14
CA VAL A 183 -10.47 -4.28 -0.12
C VAL A 183 -10.71 -5.13 1.13
N HIS A 184 -9.67 -5.30 1.95
CA HIS A 184 -9.78 -6.01 3.23
C HIS A 184 -9.42 -5.03 4.35
N THR A 185 -10.30 -4.86 5.32
CA THR A 185 -10.05 -4.13 6.59
C THR A 185 -9.02 -4.87 7.45
N VAL A 186 -7.92 -5.31 6.84
CA VAL A 186 -6.92 -6.15 7.49
C VAL A 186 -5.82 -5.27 8.06
N SER A 187 -5.61 -5.36 9.35
CA SER A 187 -4.49 -4.68 10.00
C SER A 187 -3.14 -5.26 9.55
N PRO A 188 -2.06 -4.46 9.58
CA PRO A 188 -0.71 -4.95 9.29
C PRO A 188 -0.34 -6.19 10.09
N GLN A 189 -0.80 -6.22 11.33
CA GLN A 189 -0.51 -7.30 12.25
C GLN A 189 -1.23 -8.59 11.85
N ALA A 190 -2.46 -8.51 11.33
CA ALA A 190 -3.17 -9.67 10.81
C ALA A 190 -2.53 -10.20 9.52
N LEU A 191 -2.01 -9.32 8.64
CA LEU A 191 -1.21 -9.73 7.48
C LEU A 191 0.10 -10.40 7.90
N THR A 192 0.83 -9.79 8.85
CA THR A 192 2.07 -10.38 9.42
C THR A 192 1.79 -11.76 10.02
N LEU A 193 0.67 -11.89 10.71
CA LEU A 193 0.24 -13.16 11.26
C LEU A 193 -0.08 -14.19 10.17
N ALA A 194 -0.79 -13.82 9.11
CA ALA A 194 -1.11 -14.73 8.01
C ALA A 194 0.16 -15.25 7.29
N VAL A 195 1.15 -14.38 7.09
CA VAL A 195 2.47 -14.79 6.57
C VAL A 195 3.14 -15.77 7.52
N ALA A 196 3.16 -15.46 8.82
CA ALA A 196 3.75 -16.35 9.82
C ALA A 196 3.02 -17.70 9.93
N VAL A 197 1.70 -17.74 9.73
CA VAL A 197 0.93 -18.99 9.64
C VAL A 197 1.44 -19.84 8.50
N ARG A 198 1.65 -19.25 7.31
CA ARG A 198 2.17 -19.96 6.14
C ARG A 198 3.58 -20.51 6.38
N GLU A 199 4.49 -19.68 6.85
CA GLU A 199 5.89 -20.07 7.14
C GLU A 199 5.96 -21.21 8.16
N VAL A 200 5.21 -21.11 9.27
CA VAL A 200 5.19 -22.15 10.32
C VAL A 200 4.48 -23.40 9.81
N TYR A 201 3.47 -23.26 8.97
CA TYR A 201 2.76 -24.41 8.37
C TYR A 201 3.68 -25.17 7.41
N GLU A 202 4.38 -24.48 6.51
CA GLU A 202 5.33 -25.07 5.56
C GLU A 202 6.47 -25.80 6.29
N ALA A 203 7.05 -25.18 7.30
CA ALA A 203 8.09 -25.83 8.13
C ALA A 203 7.57 -27.10 8.83
N LYS A 204 6.33 -27.09 9.31
CA LYS A 204 5.70 -28.29 9.90
C LYS A 204 5.38 -29.36 8.87
N MET A 205 5.01 -28.96 7.66
CA MET A 205 4.77 -29.91 6.55
C MET A 205 6.06 -30.62 6.14
N GLU A 206 7.17 -29.88 6.04
CA GLU A 206 8.50 -30.48 5.77
C GLU A 206 8.90 -31.48 6.87
N GLU A 207 8.69 -31.10 8.13
CA GLU A 207 8.94 -32.01 9.26
C GLU A 207 8.04 -33.27 9.26
N ALA A 208 6.76 -33.09 8.88
CA ALA A 208 5.78 -34.17 8.80
C ALA A 208 6.08 -35.14 7.65
N ALA A 209 6.53 -34.63 6.49
CA ALA A 209 6.94 -35.44 5.34
C ALA A 209 8.10 -36.38 5.69
N GLY A 210 9.06 -35.92 6.52
CA GLY A 210 10.15 -36.75 7.04
C GLY A 210 9.71 -37.84 8.04
N LYS A 211 8.46 -37.74 8.56
CA LYS A 211 7.92 -38.64 9.59
C LYS A 211 6.72 -39.50 9.12
N ASN A 212 6.38 -39.46 7.82
CA ASN A 212 5.21 -40.17 7.26
C ASN A 212 3.87 -39.79 7.93
N ILE A 213 3.71 -38.54 8.36
CA ILE A 213 2.49 -38.02 8.97
C ILE A 213 1.58 -37.46 7.85
N THR A 214 0.28 -37.78 7.93
CA THR A 214 -0.70 -37.35 6.91
C THR A 214 -0.87 -35.84 6.90
N GLU A 215 -0.83 -35.19 5.72
CA GLU A 215 -0.95 -33.74 5.53
C GLU A 215 -2.15 -33.12 6.27
N GLY A 216 -3.29 -33.77 6.29
CA GLY A 216 -4.52 -33.32 6.97
C GLY A 216 -4.37 -33.13 8.49
N SER A 217 -3.35 -33.72 9.12
CA SER A 217 -3.11 -33.61 10.56
C SER A 217 -2.18 -32.45 10.94
N VAL A 218 -1.59 -31.76 9.96
CA VAL A 218 -0.72 -30.61 10.20
C VAL A 218 -1.55 -29.36 10.44
N ALA A 219 -1.30 -28.70 11.56
CA ALA A 219 -1.91 -27.42 11.92
C ALA A 219 -0.96 -26.55 12.70
N VAL A 220 -1.12 -25.22 12.56
CA VAL A 220 -0.43 -24.22 13.36
C VAL A 220 -1.32 -23.84 14.55
N TYR A 221 -0.73 -23.66 15.70
CA TYR A 221 -1.44 -23.27 16.92
C TYR A 221 -0.97 -21.91 17.42
N VAL A 222 -1.79 -21.23 18.21
CA VAL A 222 -1.47 -19.92 18.82
C VAL A 222 -0.11 -19.91 19.52
N LYS A 223 0.27 -21.03 20.16
CA LYS A 223 1.60 -21.14 20.83
C LYS A 223 2.78 -21.10 19.85
N ASP A 224 2.59 -21.65 18.65
CA ASP A 224 3.62 -21.71 17.63
C ASP A 224 3.86 -20.32 17.06
N LEU A 225 2.78 -19.61 16.73
CA LEU A 225 2.81 -18.22 16.27
C LEU A 225 3.35 -17.27 17.34
N ALA A 226 2.97 -17.45 18.61
CA ALA A 226 3.47 -16.64 19.72
C ALA A 226 4.99 -16.76 19.85
N ARG A 227 5.55 -17.96 19.60
CA ARG A 227 6.99 -18.21 19.61
C ARG A 227 7.68 -17.63 18.38
N HIS A 228 7.10 -17.84 17.19
CA HIS A 228 7.66 -17.40 15.92
C HIS A 228 7.69 -15.86 15.83
N LEU A 229 6.57 -15.19 16.13
CA LEU A 229 6.43 -13.74 16.08
C LEU A 229 6.97 -13.02 17.34
N ARG A 230 7.30 -13.76 18.39
CA ARG A 230 7.63 -13.21 19.72
C ARG A 230 6.53 -12.31 20.29
N TRP A 231 5.28 -12.65 20.02
CA TRP A 231 4.11 -11.93 20.53
C TRP A 231 3.50 -12.65 21.73
N ALA A 232 2.79 -11.88 22.58
CA ALA A 232 1.98 -12.48 23.65
C ALA A 232 0.81 -13.28 23.04
N LYS A 233 0.45 -14.42 23.65
CA LYS A 233 -0.65 -15.27 23.15
C LYS A 233 -1.96 -14.53 22.94
N ARG A 234 -2.30 -13.58 23.83
CA ARG A 234 -3.50 -12.75 23.72
C ARG A 234 -3.45 -11.84 22.48
N THR A 235 -2.27 -11.33 22.15
CA THR A 235 -2.05 -10.52 20.94
C THR A 235 -2.22 -11.37 19.68
N VAL A 236 -1.63 -12.58 19.67
CA VAL A 236 -1.81 -13.53 18.56
C VAL A 236 -3.28 -13.87 18.35
N GLN A 237 -4.01 -14.19 19.44
CA GLN A 237 -5.42 -14.52 19.37
C GLN A 237 -6.23 -13.41 18.70
N LYS A 238 -6.05 -12.16 19.15
CA LYS A 238 -6.72 -10.99 18.56
C LYS A 238 -6.49 -10.90 17.04
N TRP A 239 -5.28 -11.17 16.58
CA TRP A 239 -4.95 -11.03 15.17
C TRP A 239 -5.33 -12.28 14.35
N VAL A 240 -5.46 -13.47 14.99
CA VAL A 240 -6.06 -14.65 14.37
C VAL A 240 -7.52 -14.38 14.04
N ASP A 241 -8.29 -13.84 15.00
CA ASP A 241 -9.71 -13.52 14.81
C ASP A 241 -9.92 -12.52 13.63
N GLN A 242 -9.03 -11.52 13.52
CA GLN A 242 -9.07 -10.59 12.39
C GLN A 242 -8.63 -11.22 11.05
N ALA A 243 -7.61 -12.06 11.07
CA ALA A 243 -7.13 -12.73 9.87
C ALA A 243 -8.15 -13.75 9.34
N GLU A 244 -8.85 -14.44 10.23
CA GLU A 244 -9.96 -15.34 9.90
C GLU A 244 -11.14 -14.57 9.29
N ALA A 245 -11.58 -13.48 9.94
CA ALA A 245 -12.66 -12.63 9.44
C ALA A 245 -12.32 -12.01 8.06
N ALA A 246 -11.05 -11.85 7.75
CA ALA A 246 -10.56 -11.37 6.45
C ALA A 246 -10.30 -12.50 5.43
N GLY A 247 -10.58 -13.76 5.77
CA GLY A 247 -10.36 -14.90 4.89
C GLY A 247 -8.89 -15.22 4.60
N LEU A 248 -7.95 -14.73 5.41
CA LEU A 248 -6.50 -14.94 5.22
C LEU A 248 -6.01 -16.25 5.83
N VAL A 249 -6.73 -16.76 6.83
CA VAL A 249 -6.44 -18.01 7.50
C VAL A 249 -7.74 -18.76 7.75
N ASP A 250 -7.68 -20.09 7.75
CA ASP A 250 -8.77 -20.96 8.17
C ASP A 250 -8.53 -21.40 9.62
N VAL A 251 -9.55 -21.28 10.46
CA VAL A 251 -9.48 -21.61 11.89
C VAL A 251 -10.50 -22.67 12.26
N GLN A 252 -10.03 -23.81 12.70
CA GLN A 252 -10.87 -24.92 13.13
C GLN A 252 -10.63 -25.27 14.60
N LYS A 253 -11.69 -25.67 15.31
CA LYS A 253 -11.54 -26.15 16.67
C LYS A 253 -10.93 -27.56 16.68
N ASP A 254 -9.82 -27.70 17.39
CA ASP A 254 -9.16 -28.98 17.67
C ASP A 254 -9.13 -29.20 19.20
N GLY A 255 -10.19 -29.79 19.72
CA GLY A 255 -10.42 -29.89 21.16
C GLY A 255 -10.48 -28.49 21.81
N ASN A 256 -9.58 -28.26 22.77
CA ASN A 256 -9.46 -26.97 23.45
C ASN A 256 -8.47 -26.00 22.76
N ARG A 257 -8.06 -26.26 21.52
CA ARG A 257 -7.12 -25.47 20.76
C ARG A 257 -7.74 -24.99 19.45
N LEU A 258 -7.16 -23.96 18.89
CA LEU A 258 -7.47 -23.50 17.54
C LEU A 258 -6.38 -24.00 16.60
N ALA A 259 -6.75 -24.82 15.64
CA ALA A 259 -5.92 -25.24 14.53
C ALA A 259 -6.05 -24.21 13.42
N ILE A 260 -4.95 -23.58 13.08
CA ILE A 260 -4.87 -22.47 12.11
C ILE A 260 -4.14 -22.98 10.88
N ARG A 261 -4.71 -22.74 9.69
CA ARG A 261 -4.12 -23.15 8.42
C ARG A 261 -4.07 -21.98 7.46
N PRO A 262 -3.11 -21.94 6.54
CA PRO A 262 -3.11 -20.95 5.47
C PRO A 262 -4.27 -21.26 4.50
N VAL A 263 -4.89 -20.20 3.97
CA VAL A 263 -5.85 -20.31 2.86
C VAL A 263 -5.06 -20.38 1.56
N GLU A 264 -5.40 -21.33 0.67
CA GLU A 264 -4.79 -21.46 -0.64
C GLU A 264 -5.14 -20.22 -1.50
N GLY A 265 -4.13 -19.50 -1.99
CA GLY A 265 -4.31 -18.34 -2.86
C GLY A 265 -4.49 -16.99 -2.16
N ALA A 266 -4.37 -16.92 -0.83
CA ALA A 266 -4.39 -15.67 -0.07
C ALA A 266 -3.00 -15.01 0.06
#